data_5ad5905fb28d6e3b2ea7498abf374db2
#
_entry.id   5ad5905fb28d6e3b2ea7498abf374db2
#
_cell.length_a   1.000
_cell.length_b   1.000
_cell.length_c   1.000
_cell.angle_alpha   90.00
_cell.angle_beta   90.00
_cell.angle_gamma   90.00
#
_symmetry.space_group_name_H-M   'P 1'
#
loop_
_entity.id
_entity.type
_entity.pdbx_description
1 polymer ?
#
loop_
_entity_poly.entity_id
_entity_poly.type
_entity_poly.pdbx_seq_one_letter_code
_entity_poly.pdbx_strand_id
1 'polypeptide(L)'
;YQIRGQIRFRTLVERAEWSSEDVRWTVTTRRRLNPGNEVPGDDAPGPTEAVTYTCSFLFMCSGYYSYKIGHTPEFPGRDRFEGDVVHPQFWPEDLDYSGKRVVIIGSGATAVTLVPSMAPTAEQVTMLQRSPTYVVSLPEGDSISAFLRRFLP
;
A
#
# COMPACT_ATOMS: atom_id res chain seq x y z
N TYR A 1 -5.32 -15.38 15.39
CA TYR A 1 -6.25 -15.98 14.42
C TYR A 1 -5.47 -16.75 13.37
N GLN A 2 -5.81 -18.03 13.12
CA GLN A 2 -5.11 -18.88 12.13
C GLN A 2 -5.73 -18.70 10.72
N ILE A 3 -5.70 -17.49 10.18
CA ILE A 3 -6.29 -17.17 8.86
C ILE A 3 -5.34 -17.44 7.68
N ARG A 4 -4.03 -17.56 7.95
CA ARG A 4 -3.01 -17.70 6.88
C ARG A 4 -3.28 -18.86 5.93
N GLY A 5 -3.80 -19.99 6.44
CA GLY A 5 -4.15 -21.15 5.62
C GLY A 5 -5.35 -20.94 4.68
N GLN A 6 -6.12 -19.88 4.90
CA GLN A 6 -7.26 -19.51 4.05
C GLN A 6 -6.90 -18.48 2.98
N ILE A 7 -5.71 -17.85 3.09
CA ILE A 7 -5.24 -16.86 2.11
C ILE A 7 -4.64 -17.61 0.92
N ARG A 8 -5.06 -17.26 -0.28
CA ARG A 8 -4.49 -17.75 -1.54
C ARG A 8 -3.46 -16.75 -2.04
N PHE A 9 -2.20 -16.95 -1.63
CA PHE A 9 -1.08 -16.14 -2.09
C PHE A 9 -0.80 -16.36 -3.58
N ARG A 10 -0.07 -15.44 -4.21
CA ARG A 10 0.33 -15.48 -5.62
C ARG A 10 -0.84 -15.62 -6.59
N THR A 11 -1.99 -15.10 -6.20
CA THR A 11 -3.23 -15.21 -6.95
C THR A 11 -3.72 -13.81 -7.28
N LEU A 12 -3.63 -13.44 -8.55
CA LEU A 12 -4.13 -12.17 -9.07
C LEU A 12 -5.59 -12.35 -9.46
N VAL A 13 -6.48 -11.53 -8.94
CA VAL A 13 -7.86 -11.44 -9.41
C VAL A 13 -7.87 -10.60 -10.68
N GLU A 14 -8.31 -11.20 -11.79
CA GLU A 14 -8.39 -10.54 -13.10
C GLU A 14 -9.78 -9.99 -13.38
N ARG A 15 -10.81 -10.71 -12.93
CA ARG A 15 -12.20 -10.37 -13.22
C ARG A 15 -13.11 -10.88 -12.11
N ALA A 16 -14.15 -10.12 -11.80
CA ALA A 16 -15.25 -10.53 -10.94
C ALA A 16 -16.58 -10.12 -11.60
N GLU A 17 -17.48 -11.07 -11.79
CA GLU A 17 -18.74 -10.88 -12.47
C GLU A 17 -19.89 -11.39 -11.61
N TRP A 18 -20.95 -10.61 -11.54
CA TRP A 18 -22.17 -10.98 -10.87
C TRP A 18 -23.18 -11.57 -11.86
N SER A 19 -23.77 -12.71 -11.54
CA SER A 19 -24.93 -13.26 -12.23
C SER A 19 -26.16 -13.10 -11.34
N SER A 20 -27.16 -12.35 -11.83
CA SER A 20 -28.44 -12.20 -11.13
C SER A 20 -29.32 -13.44 -11.27
N GLU A 21 -29.10 -14.24 -12.30
CA GLU A 21 -29.80 -15.50 -12.52
C GLU A 21 -29.35 -16.56 -11.51
N ASP A 22 -28.02 -16.70 -11.33
CA ASP A 22 -27.42 -17.69 -10.41
C ASP A 22 -27.28 -17.14 -8.99
N VAL A 23 -27.54 -15.85 -8.78
CA VAL A 23 -27.32 -15.12 -7.50
C VAL A 23 -25.91 -15.37 -6.97
N ARG A 24 -24.90 -15.19 -7.84
CA ARG A 24 -23.54 -15.60 -7.54
C ARG A 24 -22.49 -14.76 -8.25
N TRP A 25 -21.38 -14.54 -7.56
CA TRP A 25 -20.15 -14.00 -8.14
C TRP A 25 -19.34 -15.12 -8.77
N THR A 26 -18.78 -14.84 -9.95
CA THR A 26 -17.72 -15.62 -10.58
C THR A 26 -16.45 -14.79 -10.57
N VAL A 27 -15.41 -15.29 -9.91
CA VAL A 27 -14.12 -14.59 -9.77
C VAL A 27 -13.07 -15.38 -10.53
N THR A 28 -12.56 -14.78 -11.61
CA THR A 28 -11.48 -15.36 -12.41
C THR A 28 -10.15 -14.85 -11.91
N THR A 29 -9.23 -15.77 -11.65
CA THR A 29 -7.91 -15.46 -11.11
C THR A 29 -6.81 -16.11 -11.93
N ARG A 30 -5.61 -15.52 -11.84
CA ARG A 30 -4.37 -16.11 -12.35
C ARG A 30 -3.44 -16.42 -11.19
N ARG A 31 -3.12 -17.68 -11.01
CA ARG A 31 -2.25 -18.17 -9.95
C ARG A 31 -0.87 -18.54 -10.50
N ARG A 32 0.20 -18.08 -9.85
CA ARG A 32 1.57 -18.50 -10.16
C ARG A 32 1.87 -19.90 -9.61
N LEU A 33 2.47 -20.76 -10.44
CA LEU A 33 2.69 -22.18 -10.10
C LEU A 33 4.06 -22.46 -9.45
N ASN A 34 5.07 -21.62 -9.70
CA ASN A 34 6.42 -21.87 -9.17
C ASN A 34 6.62 -21.29 -7.77
N PRO A 35 6.91 -22.14 -6.76
CA PRO A 35 7.28 -21.74 -5.43
C PRO A 35 8.80 -21.57 -5.28
N GLY A 36 9.48 -20.87 -6.21
CA GLY A 36 10.87 -20.49 -6.04
C GLY A 36 11.05 -19.53 -4.86
N ASN A 37 12.30 -19.35 -4.38
CA ASN A 37 12.67 -18.34 -3.36
C ASN A 37 12.56 -16.92 -3.96
N GLU A 38 11.36 -16.54 -4.37
CA GLU A 38 11.10 -15.26 -5.00
C GLU A 38 10.98 -14.18 -3.92
N VAL A 39 11.78 -13.15 -4.06
CA VAL A 39 11.70 -11.92 -3.28
C VAL A 39 10.32 -11.28 -3.53
N PRO A 40 9.66 -10.72 -2.51
CA PRO A 40 8.43 -9.95 -2.71
C PRO A 40 8.69 -8.82 -3.70
N GLY A 41 7.94 -8.80 -4.82
CA GLY A 41 8.12 -7.82 -5.90
C GLY A 41 8.72 -8.38 -7.20
N ASP A 42 9.07 -9.66 -7.24
CA ASP A 42 9.53 -10.30 -8.47
C ASP A 42 8.34 -10.52 -9.44
N ASP A 43 8.25 -9.63 -10.44
CA ASP A 43 7.31 -9.71 -11.55
C ASP A 43 7.80 -10.62 -12.70
N ALA A 44 8.82 -11.46 -12.45
CA ALA A 44 9.36 -12.34 -13.46
C ALA A 44 8.27 -13.25 -14.06
N PRO A 45 8.21 -13.41 -15.38
CA PRO A 45 7.23 -14.24 -16.04
C PRO A 45 7.47 -15.71 -15.69
N GLY A 46 6.56 -16.30 -14.93
CA GLY A 46 6.55 -17.72 -14.58
C GLY A 46 5.28 -18.40 -15.07
N PRO A 47 5.23 -19.74 -15.05
CA PRO A 47 4.03 -20.47 -15.43
C PRO A 47 2.86 -20.11 -14.51
N THR A 48 1.70 -19.86 -15.11
CA THR A 48 0.48 -19.51 -14.41
C THR A 48 -0.65 -20.44 -14.79
N GLU A 49 -1.61 -20.62 -13.89
CA GLU A 49 -2.86 -21.30 -14.15
C GLU A 49 -4.04 -20.33 -13.92
N ALA A 50 -5.09 -20.50 -14.71
CA ALA A 50 -6.36 -19.82 -14.47
C ALA A 50 -7.18 -20.64 -13.46
N VAL A 51 -7.64 -19.98 -12.39
CA VAL A 51 -8.50 -20.61 -11.39
C VAL A 51 -9.74 -19.75 -11.20
N THR A 52 -10.91 -20.39 -11.26
CA THR A 52 -12.19 -19.72 -11.08
C THR A 52 -12.80 -20.08 -9.73
N TYR A 53 -13.27 -19.09 -9.02
CA TYR A 53 -13.99 -19.24 -7.75
C TYR A 53 -15.41 -18.71 -7.89
N THR A 54 -16.34 -19.28 -7.15
CA THR A 54 -17.71 -18.75 -7.06
C THR A 54 -18.06 -18.47 -5.59
N CYS A 55 -18.78 -17.38 -5.34
CA CYS A 55 -19.25 -17.04 -4.00
C CYS A 55 -20.57 -16.25 -4.05
N SER A 56 -21.34 -16.31 -3.00
CA SER A 56 -22.57 -15.52 -2.85
C SER A 56 -22.31 -14.08 -2.39
N PHE A 57 -21.13 -13.83 -1.78
CA PHE A 57 -20.73 -12.52 -1.30
C PHE A 57 -19.25 -12.28 -1.62
N LEU A 58 -18.94 -11.12 -2.20
CA LEU A 58 -17.58 -10.70 -2.51
C LEU A 58 -17.27 -9.41 -1.76
N PHE A 59 -16.26 -9.44 -0.88
CA PHE A 59 -15.77 -8.27 -0.18
C PHE A 59 -14.45 -7.81 -0.80
N MET A 60 -14.48 -6.64 -1.46
CA MET A 60 -13.32 -6.11 -2.19
C MET A 60 -12.47 -5.22 -1.28
N CYS A 61 -11.25 -5.69 -0.97
CA CYS A 61 -10.29 -5.01 -0.10
C CYS A 61 -9.03 -4.56 -0.84
N SER A 62 -9.09 -4.40 -2.17
CA SER A 62 -7.93 -4.04 -3.00
C SER A 62 -7.48 -2.57 -2.89
N GLY A 63 -8.27 -1.75 -2.18
CA GLY A 63 -8.03 -0.30 -2.15
C GLY A 63 -8.38 0.39 -3.47
N TYR A 64 -7.99 1.64 -3.60
CA TYR A 64 -8.29 2.48 -4.78
C TYR A 64 -7.03 3.01 -5.49
N TYR A 65 -5.85 2.68 -4.99
CA TYR A 65 -4.60 3.04 -5.66
C TYR A 65 -4.22 2.03 -6.74
N SER A 66 -3.62 2.53 -7.81
CA SER A 66 -3.00 1.65 -8.80
C SER A 66 -1.74 1.01 -8.21
N TYR A 67 -1.60 -0.31 -8.35
CA TYR A 67 -0.38 -1.02 -7.95
C TYR A 67 0.76 -0.84 -8.95
N LYS A 68 0.45 -0.41 -10.18
CA LYS A 68 1.43 -0.31 -11.27
C LYS A 68 2.01 1.09 -11.41
N ILE A 69 1.26 2.13 -11.07
CA ILE A 69 1.61 3.52 -11.34
C ILE A 69 1.22 4.38 -10.14
N GLY A 70 2.20 5.07 -9.56
CA GLY A 70 1.94 6.15 -8.61
C GLY A 70 1.45 7.40 -9.35
N HIS A 71 0.45 8.09 -8.81
CA HIS A 71 0.01 9.35 -9.37
C HIS A 71 1.03 10.44 -9.07
N THR A 72 1.77 10.86 -10.09
CA THR A 72 2.68 12.00 -10.00
C THR A 72 2.14 13.12 -10.88
N PRO A 73 1.69 14.24 -10.31
CA PRO A 73 1.28 15.41 -11.09
C PRO A 73 2.43 15.97 -11.90
N GLU A 74 2.11 16.63 -13.00
CA GLU A 74 3.08 17.43 -13.73
C GLU A 74 3.37 18.71 -12.96
N PHE A 75 4.61 18.87 -12.52
CA PHE A 75 5.08 20.08 -11.87
C PHE A 75 5.88 20.94 -12.87
N PRO A 76 5.47 22.18 -13.14
CA PRO A 76 6.24 23.08 -14.01
C PRO A 76 7.67 23.24 -13.50
N GLY A 77 8.64 22.98 -14.36
CA GLY A 77 10.06 23.11 -14.02
C GLY A 77 10.68 21.88 -13.34
N ARG A 78 9.98 20.74 -13.28
CA ARG A 78 10.54 19.50 -12.78
C ARG A 78 11.81 19.06 -13.52
N ASP A 79 11.85 19.32 -14.81
CA ASP A 79 12.99 19.04 -15.70
C ASP A 79 14.26 19.83 -15.33
N ARG A 80 14.11 20.93 -14.59
CA ARG A 80 15.22 21.77 -14.10
C ARG A 80 15.65 21.42 -12.68
N PHE A 81 14.93 20.52 -12.02
CA PHE A 81 15.27 20.08 -10.67
C PHE A 81 16.32 18.98 -10.76
N GLU A 82 17.51 19.25 -10.20
CA GLU A 82 18.67 18.36 -10.26
C GLU A 82 18.68 17.29 -9.15
N GLY A 83 17.77 17.37 -8.19
CA GLY A 83 17.66 16.41 -7.09
C GLY A 83 16.80 15.20 -7.44
N ASP A 84 16.78 14.23 -6.55
CA ASP A 84 15.97 13.04 -6.67
C ASP A 84 14.49 13.36 -6.48
N VAL A 85 13.63 12.84 -7.38
CA VAL A 85 12.17 12.94 -7.28
C VAL A 85 11.60 11.54 -7.15
N VAL A 86 11.12 11.21 -5.98
CA VAL A 86 10.67 9.85 -5.62
C VAL A 86 9.19 9.83 -5.33
N HIS A 87 8.47 8.87 -5.91
CA HIS A 87 7.11 8.54 -5.49
C HIS A 87 7.18 7.46 -4.39
N PRO A 88 6.58 7.67 -3.20
CA PRO A 88 6.74 6.76 -2.06
C PRO A 88 6.30 5.31 -2.30
N GLN A 89 5.43 5.08 -3.27
CA GLN A 89 5.01 3.72 -3.68
C GLN A 89 6.16 2.92 -4.31
N PHE A 90 7.14 3.61 -4.88
CA PHE A 90 8.31 3.02 -5.54
C PHE A 90 9.59 3.56 -4.89
N TRP A 91 9.71 3.33 -3.59
CA TRP A 91 10.85 3.78 -2.82
C TRP A 91 12.11 3.03 -3.23
N PRO A 92 13.17 3.72 -3.69
CA PRO A 92 14.45 3.08 -3.96
C PRO A 92 15.09 2.63 -2.64
N GLU A 93 15.53 1.38 -2.57
CA GLU A 93 16.12 0.82 -1.33
C GLU A 93 17.44 1.49 -0.95
N ASP A 94 18.16 2.00 -1.95
CA ASP A 94 19.47 2.66 -1.83
C ASP A 94 19.40 4.20 -1.76
N LEU A 95 18.20 4.76 -1.59
CA LEU A 95 18.02 6.21 -1.52
C LEU A 95 18.69 6.80 -0.28
N ASP A 96 19.80 7.53 -0.49
CA ASP A 96 20.47 8.28 0.56
C ASP A 96 19.98 9.74 0.59
N TYR A 97 19.28 10.10 1.63
CA TYR A 97 18.82 11.46 1.92
C TYR A 97 19.52 12.10 3.14
N SER A 98 20.59 11.47 3.64
CA SER A 98 21.35 11.95 4.79
C SER A 98 21.92 13.34 4.53
N GLY A 99 21.68 14.27 5.45
CA GLY A 99 22.16 15.65 5.33
C GLY A 99 21.55 16.45 4.16
N LYS A 100 20.53 15.90 3.47
CA LYS A 100 19.85 16.61 2.37
C LYS A 100 18.64 17.39 2.88
N ARG A 101 18.29 18.45 2.17
CA ARG A 101 17.01 19.16 2.36
C ARG A 101 15.93 18.45 1.56
N VAL A 102 14.92 17.94 2.26
CA VAL A 102 13.84 17.13 1.69
C VAL A 102 12.54 17.91 1.68
N VAL A 103 11.82 17.89 0.57
CA VAL A 103 10.47 18.42 0.47
C VAL A 103 9.50 17.26 0.22
N ILE A 104 8.53 17.08 1.10
CA ILE A 104 7.46 16.08 0.98
C ILE A 104 6.20 16.79 0.53
N ILE A 105 5.73 16.48 -0.69
CA ILE A 105 4.53 17.10 -1.27
C ILE A 105 3.33 16.23 -0.94
N GLY A 106 2.46 16.72 -0.10
CA GLY A 106 1.24 16.06 0.38
C GLY A 106 1.07 16.16 1.87
N SER A 107 -0.12 15.81 2.35
CA SER A 107 -0.50 15.83 3.78
C SER A 107 -1.29 14.59 4.21
N GLY A 108 -1.29 13.55 3.39
CA GLY A 108 -1.93 12.27 3.70
C GLY A 108 -1.10 11.42 4.66
N ALA A 109 -1.58 10.21 4.95
CA ALA A 109 -0.94 9.27 5.88
C ALA A 109 0.53 9.01 5.55
N THR A 110 0.88 8.88 4.27
CA THR A 110 2.26 8.70 3.81
C THR A 110 3.16 9.87 4.22
N ALA A 111 2.74 11.12 3.98
CA ALA A 111 3.51 12.29 4.36
C ALA A 111 3.69 12.40 5.87
N VAL A 112 2.63 12.14 6.64
CA VAL A 112 2.65 12.14 8.13
C VAL A 112 3.60 11.07 8.68
N THR A 113 3.79 9.96 7.97
CA THR A 113 4.75 8.92 8.34
C THR A 113 6.18 9.28 7.92
N LEU A 114 6.36 9.81 6.71
CA LEU A 114 7.69 10.12 6.17
C LEU A 114 8.38 11.27 6.93
N VAL A 115 7.64 12.33 7.28
CA VAL A 115 8.23 13.50 7.96
C VAL A 115 8.99 13.11 9.24
N PRO A 116 8.39 12.44 10.23
CA PRO A 116 9.13 12.06 11.43
C PRO A 116 10.19 10.98 11.19
N SER A 117 10.00 10.12 10.18
CA SER A 117 10.97 9.07 9.86
C SER A 117 12.26 9.63 9.22
N MET A 118 12.15 10.69 8.44
CA MET A 118 13.27 11.30 7.74
C MET A 118 13.99 12.39 8.56
N ALA A 119 13.27 13.06 9.45
CA ALA A 119 13.77 14.19 10.22
C ALA A 119 15.07 13.91 11.03
N PRO A 120 15.31 12.70 11.58
CA PRO A 120 16.55 12.44 12.31
C PRO A 120 17.81 12.38 11.43
N THR A 121 17.67 12.15 10.14
CA THR A 121 18.80 11.88 9.22
C THR A 121 18.97 12.99 8.19
N ALA A 122 17.88 13.59 7.71
CA ALA A 122 17.92 14.71 6.77
C ALA A 122 18.40 16.00 7.46
N GLU A 123 19.00 16.92 6.70
CA GLU A 123 19.32 18.28 7.20
C GLU A 123 18.04 19.06 7.55
N GLN A 124 17.04 18.95 6.69
CA GLN A 124 15.74 19.59 6.86
C GLN A 124 14.65 18.80 6.14
N VAL A 125 13.48 18.67 6.76
CA VAL A 125 12.29 18.10 6.13
C VAL A 125 11.20 19.17 6.12
N THR A 126 10.70 19.47 4.91
CA THR A 126 9.59 20.41 4.71
C THR A 126 8.38 19.67 4.14
N MET A 127 7.23 19.75 4.81
CA MET A 127 5.98 19.21 4.30
C MET A 127 5.21 20.31 3.59
N LEU A 128 4.99 20.15 2.27
CA LEU A 128 4.18 21.04 1.45
C LEU A 128 2.74 20.52 1.37
N GLN A 129 1.81 21.26 1.92
CA GLN A 129 0.39 20.91 1.93
C GLN A 129 -0.41 21.79 0.97
N ARG A 130 -1.32 21.20 0.22
CA ARG A 130 -2.29 21.95 -0.60
C ARG A 130 -3.33 22.61 0.28
N SER A 131 -3.77 21.92 1.33
CA SER A 131 -4.73 22.40 2.33
C SER A 131 -4.32 21.87 3.71
N PRO A 132 -4.60 22.61 4.80
CA PRO A 132 -4.28 22.17 6.14
C PRO A 132 -4.89 20.82 6.46
N THR A 133 -4.12 19.95 7.11
CA THR A 133 -4.59 18.66 7.63
C THR A 133 -4.42 18.67 9.14
N TYR A 134 -5.42 18.22 9.86
CA TYR A 134 -5.31 18.07 11.31
C TYR A 134 -4.44 16.85 11.62
N VAL A 135 -3.41 17.05 12.43
CA VAL A 135 -2.56 16.00 12.97
C VAL A 135 -2.79 15.97 14.48
N VAL A 136 -3.30 14.86 14.97
CA VAL A 136 -3.61 14.67 16.39
C VAL A 136 -2.73 13.53 16.92
N SER A 137 -2.03 13.78 18.01
CA SER A 137 -1.32 12.74 18.74
C SER A 137 -2.30 11.99 19.63
N LEU A 138 -2.44 10.68 19.37
CA LEU A 138 -3.20 9.78 20.22
C LEU A 138 -2.24 8.88 21.00
N PRO A 139 -2.54 8.54 22.26
CA PRO A 139 -1.74 7.58 23.01
C PRO A 139 -1.75 6.23 22.30
N GLU A 140 -0.58 5.58 22.22
CA GLU A 140 -0.37 4.30 21.54
C GLU A 140 -1.18 3.14 22.17
N GLY A 141 -1.51 3.27 23.45
CA GLY A 141 -2.32 2.31 24.21
C GLY A 141 -3.64 2.91 24.69
N ASP A 142 -4.74 2.25 24.35
CA ASP A 142 -6.05 2.54 24.93
C ASP A 142 -6.23 1.75 26.23
N SER A 143 -6.04 2.43 27.35
CA SER A 143 -6.17 1.86 28.70
C SER A 143 -7.56 1.28 28.95
N ILE A 144 -8.62 1.86 28.36
CA ILE A 144 -9.99 1.39 28.48
C ILE A 144 -10.17 0.09 27.73
N SER A 145 -9.66 0.01 26.50
CA SER A 145 -9.67 -1.20 25.68
C SER A 145 -8.87 -2.34 26.32
N ALA A 146 -7.70 -2.03 26.90
CA ALA A 146 -6.90 -3.00 27.63
C ALA A 146 -7.60 -3.52 28.87
N PHE A 147 -8.28 -2.65 29.63
CA PHE A 147 -9.09 -3.03 30.79
C PHE A 147 -10.27 -3.91 30.38
N LEU A 148 -11.02 -3.49 29.35
CA LEU A 148 -12.17 -4.26 28.86
C LEU A 148 -11.78 -5.65 28.36
N ARG A 149 -10.68 -5.78 27.60
CA ARG A 149 -10.17 -7.09 27.12
C ARG A 149 -9.73 -8.02 28.26
N ARG A 150 -9.39 -7.48 29.42
CA ARG A 150 -8.99 -8.28 30.59
C ARG A 150 -10.18 -8.86 31.34
N PHE A 151 -11.34 -8.21 31.27
CA PHE A 151 -12.52 -8.54 32.08
C PHE A 151 -13.74 -8.98 31.27
N LEU A 152 -13.73 -8.77 29.95
CA LEU A 152 -14.78 -9.27 29.05
C LEU A 152 -14.24 -10.43 28.22
N PRO A 153 -15.03 -11.53 28.09
CA PRO A 153 -14.65 -12.72 27.32
C PRO A 153 -14.54 -12.47 25.81
#